data_77e3f377b3b6bdc8a8fd6e5424ee9229
#
_entry.id   77e3f377b3b6bdc8a8fd6e5424ee9229
#
_cell.length_a   1.000
_cell.length_b   1.000
_cell.length_c   1.000
_cell.angle_alpha   90.00
_cell.angle_beta   90.00
_cell.angle_gamma   90.00
#
_symmetry.space_group_name_H-M   'P 1'
#
loop_
_entity.id
_entity.type
_entity.pdbx_description
1 polymer ?
#
loop_
_entity_poly.entity_id
_entity_poly.type
_entity_poly.pdbx_seq_one_letter_code
_entity_poly.pdbx_strand_id
1 'polypeptide(L)'
;MAVINNLQQFHAAIAAVCPIVGVSADGTIFFDPSATPPQKAAAQSAAASYTDVPPQLMTIDLALGRMTDAEYAALFTFAQTHPNLHRILQYIKSIDLTQANVQAAITALVTAGVLTSARAAVVFVAPPPLASPPAQAPPPPTPIAS
;
A
#
# COMPACT_ATOMS: atom_id res chain seq x y z
N MET A 1 16.32 9.36 -12.74
CA MET A 1 14.90 9.46 -12.35
C MET A 1 14.67 8.56 -11.15
N ALA A 2 13.92 9.00 -10.15
CA ALA A 2 13.59 8.14 -9.02
C ALA A 2 12.56 7.10 -9.47
N VAL A 3 12.75 5.84 -9.04
CA VAL A 3 11.79 4.77 -9.30
C VAL A 3 10.61 4.94 -8.35
N ILE A 4 9.39 4.89 -8.87
CA ILE A 4 8.16 4.97 -8.07
C ILE A 4 7.90 3.60 -7.45
N ASN A 5 7.96 3.53 -6.12
CA ASN A 5 7.79 2.28 -5.38
C ASN A 5 6.30 1.94 -5.17
N ASN A 6 5.44 2.95 -5.02
CA ASN A 6 4.00 2.76 -4.86
C ASN A 6 3.24 3.16 -6.14
N LEU A 7 3.35 2.30 -7.15
CA LEU A 7 2.76 2.53 -8.47
C LEU A 7 1.23 2.65 -8.44
N GLN A 8 0.57 1.92 -7.55
CA GLN A 8 -0.88 1.98 -7.41
C GLN A 8 -1.35 3.33 -6.87
N GLN A 9 -0.65 3.87 -5.88
CA GLN A 9 -0.96 5.17 -5.31
C GLN A 9 -0.64 6.31 -6.30
N PHE A 10 0.46 6.18 -7.03
CA PHE A 10 0.80 7.10 -8.12
C PHE A 10 -0.26 7.09 -9.23
N HIS A 11 -0.67 5.89 -9.69
CA HIS A 11 -1.75 5.74 -10.67
C HIS A 11 -3.04 6.43 -10.19
N ALA A 12 -3.45 6.20 -8.94
CA ALA A 12 -4.66 6.79 -8.37
C ALA A 12 -4.60 8.34 -8.33
N ALA A 13 -3.43 8.90 -7.98
CA ALA A 13 -3.23 10.34 -7.94
C ALA A 13 -3.36 10.98 -9.33
N ILE A 14 -2.82 10.33 -10.37
CA ILE A 14 -2.89 10.81 -11.74
C ILE A 14 -4.29 10.61 -12.33
N ALA A 15 -4.91 9.47 -12.11
CA ALA A 15 -6.26 9.16 -12.59
C ALA A 15 -7.34 10.07 -12.00
N ALA A 16 -7.10 10.67 -10.84
CA ALA A 16 -8.00 11.64 -10.23
C ALA A 16 -8.13 12.96 -11.03
N VAL A 17 -7.12 13.31 -11.84
CA VAL A 17 -7.08 14.58 -12.57
C VAL A 17 -7.10 14.43 -14.10
N CYS A 18 -6.85 13.21 -14.61
CA CYS A 18 -6.77 12.96 -16.04
C CYS A 18 -7.17 11.51 -16.37
N PRO A 19 -7.95 11.27 -17.43
CA PRO A 19 -8.13 9.93 -17.97
C PRO A 19 -6.80 9.35 -18.45
N ILE A 20 -6.40 8.20 -17.90
CA ILE A 20 -5.15 7.52 -18.24
C ILE A 20 -5.39 6.04 -18.49
N VAL A 21 -4.56 5.45 -19.34
CA VAL A 21 -4.50 3.99 -19.57
C VAL A 21 -3.65 3.32 -18.50
N GLY A 22 -2.59 4.00 -18.05
CA GLY A 22 -1.70 3.48 -17.03
C GLY A 22 -0.53 4.40 -16.73
N VAL A 23 0.32 3.94 -15.83
CA VAL A 23 1.59 4.58 -15.45
C VAL A 23 2.69 3.52 -15.34
N SER A 24 3.94 3.93 -15.51
CA SER A 24 5.10 3.04 -15.31
C SER A 24 5.94 3.47 -14.11
N ALA A 25 6.82 2.59 -13.65
CA ALA A 25 7.64 2.81 -12.46
C ALA A 25 8.67 3.95 -12.62
N ASP A 26 8.97 4.35 -13.85
CA ASP A 26 9.83 5.50 -14.16
C ASP A 26 9.07 6.85 -14.15
N GLY A 27 7.75 6.82 -13.84
CA GLY A 27 6.90 7.99 -13.82
C GLY A 27 6.28 8.35 -15.17
N THR A 28 6.42 7.52 -16.21
CA THR A 28 5.77 7.74 -17.50
C THR A 28 4.26 7.55 -17.37
N ILE A 29 3.48 8.49 -17.92
CA ILE A 29 2.02 8.46 -17.91
C ILE A 29 1.53 8.09 -19.32
N PHE A 30 0.73 7.03 -19.40
CA PHE A 30 0.05 6.63 -20.64
C PHE A 30 -1.35 7.23 -20.66
N PHE A 31 -1.53 8.29 -21.44
CA PHE A 31 -2.80 9.00 -21.51
C PHE A 31 -3.85 8.24 -22.31
N ASP A 32 -5.09 8.30 -21.85
CA ASP A 32 -6.24 7.88 -22.65
C ASP A 32 -6.40 8.82 -23.85
N PRO A 33 -6.82 8.34 -25.04
CA PRO A 33 -7.08 9.18 -26.21
C PRO A 33 -8.09 10.31 -25.97
N SER A 34 -9.00 10.14 -25.01
CA SER A 34 -9.98 11.17 -24.62
C SER A 34 -9.40 12.28 -23.74
N ALA A 35 -8.17 12.12 -23.24
CA ALA A 35 -7.55 13.10 -22.35
C ALA A 35 -7.27 14.43 -23.10
N THR A 36 -7.83 15.52 -22.59
CA THR A 36 -7.66 16.87 -23.14
C THR A 36 -6.29 17.47 -22.79
N PRO A 37 -5.76 18.45 -23.54
CA PRO A 37 -4.50 19.09 -23.23
C PRO A 37 -4.42 19.68 -21.81
N PRO A 38 -5.46 20.36 -21.26
CA PRO A 38 -5.44 20.83 -19.87
C PRO A 38 -5.35 19.67 -18.84
N GLN A 39 -6.03 18.54 -19.10
CA GLN A 39 -5.96 17.37 -18.22
C GLN A 39 -4.56 16.74 -18.25
N LYS A 40 -3.93 16.65 -19.42
CA LYS A 40 -2.55 16.15 -19.53
C LYS A 40 -1.56 17.04 -18.77
N ALA A 41 -1.73 18.36 -18.84
CA ALA A 41 -0.93 19.32 -18.08
C ALA A 41 -1.15 19.16 -16.56
N ALA A 42 -2.39 18.98 -16.13
CA ALA A 42 -2.72 18.72 -14.72
C ALA A 42 -2.10 17.42 -14.22
N ALA A 43 -2.13 16.35 -15.02
CA ALA A 43 -1.50 15.08 -14.71
C ALA A 43 0.02 15.18 -14.57
N GLN A 44 0.67 15.94 -15.46
CA GLN A 44 2.12 16.19 -15.38
C GLN A 44 2.49 16.99 -14.12
N SER A 45 1.68 17.99 -13.76
CA SER A 45 1.86 18.74 -12.50
C SER A 45 1.66 17.86 -11.28
N ALA A 46 0.65 16.99 -11.28
CA ALA A 46 0.41 16.04 -10.21
C ALA A 46 1.59 15.05 -10.07
N ALA A 47 2.13 14.56 -11.19
CA ALA A 47 3.30 13.69 -11.20
C ALA A 47 4.55 14.39 -10.66
N ALA A 48 4.76 15.64 -11.01
CA ALA A 48 5.91 16.43 -10.55
C ALA A 48 5.85 16.72 -9.04
N SER A 49 4.66 16.84 -8.47
CA SER A 49 4.43 17.08 -7.04
C SER A 49 4.20 15.79 -6.24
N TYR A 50 4.18 14.62 -6.89
CA TYR A 50 3.94 13.35 -6.22
C TYR A 50 5.10 13.00 -5.30
N THR A 51 4.76 12.72 -4.05
CA THR A 51 5.72 12.17 -3.08
C THR A 51 5.50 10.67 -2.99
N ASP A 52 6.51 9.93 -3.41
CA ASP A 52 6.47 8.47 -3.36
C ASP A 52 6.56 7.97 -1.92
N VAL A 53 5.47 7.37 -1.46
CA VAL A 53 5.42 6.74 -0.14
C VAL A 53 5.58 5.24 -0.35
N PRO A 54 6.69 4.64 0.09
CA PRO A 54 6.88 3.21 -0.03
C PRO A 54 5.72 2.43 0.59
N PRO A 55 5.27 1.32 -0.02
CA PRO A 55 4.20 0.51 0.54
C PRO A 55 4.61 -0.02 1.92
N GLN A 56 3.71 0.13 2.89
CA GLN A 56 3.89 -0.40 4.25
C GLN A 56 3.10 -1.70 4.38
N LEU A 57 3.71 -2.79 3.96
CA LEU A 57 3.09 -4.10 3.95
C LEU A 57 3.04 -4.70 5.36
N MET A 58 1.87 -5.20 5.72
CA MET A 58 1.62 -5.91 6.97
C MET A 58 0.78 -7.15 6.69
N THR A 59 1.13 -8.29 7.29
CA THR A 59 0.30 -9.49 7.19
C THR A 59 -0.93 -9.38 8.10
N ILE A 60 -2.05 -9.95 7.67
CA ILE A 60 -3.27 -10.00 8.49
C ILE A 60 -3.00 -10.78 9.79
N ASP A 61 -2.27 -11.89 9.72
CA ASP A 61 -1.92 -12.70 10.90
C ASP A 61 -1.15 -11.89 11.94
N LEU A 62 -0.25 -11.01 11.51
CA LEU A 62 0.48 -10.13 12.41
C LEU A 62 -0.45 -9.11 13.09
N ALA A 63 -1.40 -8.54 12.35
CA ALA A 63 -2.40 -7.64 12.90
C ALA A 63 -3.28 -8.36 13.93
N LEU A 64 -3.79 -9.53 13.58
CA LEU A 64 -4.62 -10.35 14.48
C LEU A 64 -3.85 -10.80 15.73
N GLY A 65 -2.58 -11.18 15.59
CA GLY A 65 -1.73 -11.58 16.71
C GLY A 65 -1.40 -10.45 17.71
N ARG A 66 -1.61 -9.20 17.32
CA ARG A 66 -1.46 -8.03 18.21
C ARG A 66 -2.76 -7.64 18.91
N MET A 67 -3.88 -8.21 18.53
CA MET A 67 -5.18 -7.96 19.15
C MET A 67 -5.33 -8.80 20.42
N THR A 68 -6.06 -8.28 21.39
CA THR A 68 -6.55 -9.05 22.52
C THR A 68 -7.71 -9.95 22.07
N ASP A 69 -8.02 -10.99 22.87
CA ASP A 69 -9.15 -11.89 22.56
C ASP A 69 -10.49 -11.12 22.45
N ALA A 70 -10.69 -10.09 23.26
CA ALA A 70 -11.87 -9.25 23.24
C ALA A 70 -11.94 -8.40 21.94
N GLU A 71 -10.81 -7.83 21.52
CA GLU A 71 -10.72 -7.05 20.25
C GLU A 71 -10.94 -7.98 19.05
N TYR A 72 -10.36 -9.17 19.08
CA TYR A 72 -10.56 -10.18 18.04
C TYR A 72 -12.04 -10.61 17.92
N ALA A 73 -12.69 -10.90 19.05
CA ALA A 73 -14.12 -11.25 19.07
C ALA A 73 -15.00 -10.11 18.54
N ALA A 74 -14.69 -8.86 18.92
CA ALA A 74 -15.39 -7.66 18.42
C ALA A 74 -15.18 -7.46 16.91
N LEU A 75 -13.96 -7.67 16.41
CA LEU A 75 -13.64 -7.63 14.98
C LEU A 75 -14.45 -8.67 14.20
N PHE A 76 -14.53 -9.89 14.70
CA PHE A 76 -15.26 -10.97 14.04
C PHE A 76 -16.76 -10.70 13.98
N THR A 77 -17.32 -10.18 15.06
CA THR A 77 -18.73 -9.77 15.11
C THR A 77 -19.01 -8.63 14.12
N PHE A 78 -18.13 -7.65 14.08
CA PHE A 78 -18.23 -6.53 13.13
C PHE A 78 -18.12 -7.00 11.67
N ALA A 79 -17.21 -7.93 11.38
CA ALA A 79 -17.01 -8.48 10.04
C ALA A 79 -18.24 -9.24 9.51
N GLN A 80 -19.05 -9.86 10.39
CA GLN A 80 -20.27 -10.57 9.97
C GLN A 80 -21.29 -9.65 9.31
N THR A 81 -21.33 -8.38 9.68
CA THR A 81 -22.21 -7.36 9.08
C THR A 81 -21.56 -6.58 7.95
N HIS A 82 -20.26 -6.86 7.67
CA HIS A 82 -19.45 -6.17 6.65
C HIS A 82 -18.81 -7.18 5.69
N PRO A 83 -19.52 -7.63 4.64
CA PRO A 83 -19.05 -8.72 3.76
C PRO A 83 -17.67 -8.50 3.14
N ASN A 84 -17.32 -7.25 2.83
CA ASN A 84 -16.00 -6.92 2.28
C ASN A 84 -14.88 -7.16 3.30
N LEU A 85 -15.08 -6.78 4.56
CA LEU A 85 -14.12 -7.01 5.63
C LEU A 85 -13.98 -8.52 5.93
N HIS A 86 -15.11 -9.25 5.95
CA HIS A 86 -15.11 -10.70 6.12
C HIS A 86 -14.27 -11.39 5.02
N ARG A 87 -14.45 -10.97 3.76
CA ARG A 87 -13.66 -11.49 2.64
C ARG A 87 -12.18 -11.14 2.75
N ILE A 88 -11.85 -9.93 3.19
CA ILE A 88 -10.46 -9.50 3.43
C ILE A 88 -9.81 -10.42 4.47
N LEU A 89 -10.45 -10.64 5.59
CA LEU A 89 -9.93 -11.51 6.66
C LEU A 89 -9.74 -12.97 6.22
N GLN A 90 -10.55 -13.46 5.29
CA GLN A 90 -10.46 -14.85 4.82
C GLN A 90 -9.44 -15.07 3.69
N TYR A 91 -9.29 -14.12 2.77
CA TYR A 91 -8.58 -14.34 1.51
C TYR A 91 -7.35 -13.46 1.29
N ILE A 92 -7.25 -12.36 2.00
CA ILE A 92 -6.11 -11.44 1.86
C ILE A 92 -5.07 -11.76 2.93
N LYS A 93 -3.85 -12.06 2.49
CA LYS A 93 -2.73 -12.39 3.40
C LYS A 93 -1.97 -11.16 3.88
N SER A 94 -1.92 -10.11 3.07
CA SER A 94 -1.22 -8.87 3.40
C SER A 94 -2.00 -7.65 2.96
N ILE A 95 -1.88 -6.58 3.70
CA ILE A 95 -2.46 -5.27 3.44
C ILE A 95 -1.33 -4.24 3.35
N ASP A 96 -1.53 -3.23 2.50
CA ASP A 96 -0.66 -2.06 2.47
C ASP A 96 -1.32 -0.93 3.26
N LEU A 97 -0.71 -0.57 4.38
CA LEU A 97 -1.21 0.46 5.29
C LEU A 97 -1.21 1.86 4.68
N THR A 98 -0.58 2.08 3.53
CA THR A 98 -0.60 3.36 2.82
C THR A 98 -1.84 3.53 1.95
N GLN A 99 -2.60 2.46 1.69
CA GLN A 99 -3.77 2.50 0.84
C GLN A 99 -4.96 3.19 1.53
N ALA A 100 -5.63 4.10 0.80
CA ALA A 100 -6.75 4.88 1.34
C ALA A 100 -7.92 3.99 1.80
N ASN A 101 -8.22 2.90 1.09
CA ASN A 101 -9.26 1.94 1.46
C ASN A 101 -8.91 1.17 2.74
N VAL A 102 -7.64 0.87 2.98
CA VAL A 102 -7.16 0.24 4.22
C VAL A 102 -7.27 1.22 5.38
N GLN A 103 -6.85 2.47 5.20
CA GLN A 103 -6.99 3.52 6.21
C GLN A 103 -8.46 3.79 6.55
N ALA A 104 -9.35 3.79 5.56
CA ALA A 104 -10.79 3.93 5.77
C ALA A 104 -11.35 2.74 6.57
N ALA A 105 -10.90 1.51 6.29
CA ALA A 105 -11.31 0.33 7.05
C ALA A 105 -10.85 0.39 8.51
N ILE A 106 -9.60 0.80 8.76
CA ILE A 106 -9.07 1.00 10.13
C ILE A 106 -9.89 2.06 10.87
N THR A 107 -10.19 3.18 10.21
CA THR A 107 -11.04 4.25 10.77
C THR A 107 -12.45 3.73 11.12
N ALA A 108 -13.03 2.90 10.26
CA ALA A 108 -14.33 2.27 10.51
C ALA A 108 -14.31 1.37 11.75
N LEU A 109 -13.24 0.60 11.97
CA LEU A 109 -13.05 -0.23 13.18
C LEU A 109 -12.98 0.62 14.45
N VAL A 110 -12.32 1.76 14.38
CA VAL A 110 -12.25 2.71 15.52
C VAL A 110 -13.61 3.36 15.78
N THR A 111 -14.29 3.81 14.74
CA THR A 111 -15.62 4.43 14.84
C THR A 111 -16.67 3.47 15.38
N ALA A 112 -16.58 2.19 15.00
CA ALA A 112 -17.47 1.14 15.51
C ALA A 112 -17.14 0.66 16.93
N GLY A 113 -16.03 1.17 17.53
CA GLY A 113 -15.61 0.80 18.88
C GLY A 113 -14.97 -0.60 18.97
N VAL A 114 -14.62 -1.21 17.84
CA VAL A 114 -13.87 -2.49 17.81
C VAL A 114 -12.47 -2.30 18.37
N LEU A 115 -11.84 -1.16 18.03
CA LEU A 115 -10.55 -0.73 18.56
C LEU A 115 -10.61 0.72 19.02
N THR A 116 -9.82 1.07 20.01
CA THR A 116 -9.55 2.50 20.29
C THR A 116 -8.50 3.02 19.29
N SER A 117 -8.43 4.35 19.09
CA SER A 117 -7.40 4.95 18.24
C SER A 117 -5.98 4.59 18.67
N ALA A 118 -5.73 4.54 19.99
CA ALA A 118 -4.44 4.14 20.54
C ALA A 118 -4.12 2.67 20.24
N ARG A 119 -5.10 1.78 20.30
CA ARG A 119 -4.93 0.36 19.96
C ARG A 119 -4.74 0.15 18.47
N ALA A 120 -5.49 0.87 17.63
CA ALA A 120 -5.31 0.81 16.17
C ALA A 120 -3.87 1.19 15.79
N ALA A 121 -3.29 2.22 16.41
CA ALA A 121 -1.90 2.63 16.20
C ALA A 121 -0.87 1.56 16.61
N VAL A 122 -1.21 0.64 17.52
CA VAL A 122 -0.34 -0.47 17.92
C VAL A 122 -0.54 -1.69 17.02
N VAL A 123 -1.79 -2.02 16.70
CA VAL A 123 -2.16 -3.19 15.89
C VAL A 123 -1.68 -3.03 14.44
N PHE A 124 -1.91 -1.86 13.85
CA PHE A 124 -1.61 -1.56 12.44
C PHE A 124 -0.29 -0.80 12.25
N VAL A 125 0.74 -1.18 12.96
CA VAL A 125 2.11 -0.69 12.71
C VAL A 125 2.82 -1.66 11.76
N ALA A 126 3.28 -1.15 10.63
CA ALA A 126 4.10 -1.95 9.73
C ALA A 126 5.36 -2.45 10.44
N PRO A 127 5.75 -3.73 10.27
CA PRO A 127 7.04 -4.18 10.75
C PRO A 127 8.15 -3.39 10.06
N PRO A 128 9.30 -3.17 10.72
CA PRO A 128 10.44 -2.54 10.06
C PRO A 128 10.80 -3.34 8.80
N PRO A 129 11.19 -2.67 7.70
CA PRO A 129 11.62 -3.37 6.50
C PRO A 129 12.76 -4.32 6.87
N LEU A 130 12.67 -5.56 6.39
CA LEU A 130 13.76 -6.53 6.56
C LEU A 130 15.04 -5.87 6.00
N ALA A 131 16.08 -5.80 6.80
CA ALA A 131 17.38 -5.32 6.35
C ALA A 131 17.74 -6.07 5.06
N SER A 132 18.00 -5.33 3.99
CA SER A 132 18.46 -5.95 2.75
C SER A 132 19.65 -6.84 3.06
N PRO A 133 19.69 -8.10 2.59
CA PRO A 133 20.85 -8.94 2.77
C PRO A 133 22.08 -8.14 2.27
N PRO A 134 23.21 -8.20 2.98
CA PRO A 134 24.41 -7.52 2.55
C PRO A 134 24.70 -7.89 1.10
N ALA A 135 25.00 -6.89 0.27
CA ALA A 135 25.31 -7.09 -1.13
C ALA A 135 26.35 -8.22 -1.23
N GLN A 136 25.99 -9.30 -1.92
CA GLN A 136 26.92 -10.40 -2.15
C GLN A 136 28.19 -9.82 -2.77
N ALA A 137 29.32 -10.08 -2.13
CA ALA A 137 30.62 -9.72 -2.68
C ALA A 137 30.73 -10.28 -4.11
N PRO A 138 31.24 -9.52 -5.07
CA PRO A 138 31.43 -10.02 -6.42
C PRO A 138 32.26 -11.32 -6.36
N PRO A 139 31.93 -12.32 -7.17
CA PRO A 139 32.69 -13.56 -7.20
C PRO A 139 34.16 -13.26 -7.52
N PRO A 140 35.12 -13.96 -6.93
CA PRO A 140 36.51 -13.77 -7.21
C PRO A 140 36.79 -13.96 -8.71
N PRO A 141 37.70 -13.20 -9.31
CA PRO A 141 38.01 -13.31 -10.72
C PRO A 141 38.48 -14.75 -11.03
N THR A 142 37.87 -15.33 -12.05
CA THR A 142 38.24 -16.67 -12.53
C THR A 142 39.69 -16.64 -12.98
N PRO A 143 40.58 -17.52 -12.50
CA PRO A 143 41.95 -17.56 -12.96
C PRO A 143 41.96 -17.85 -14.46
N ILE A 144 42.60 -16.96 -15.23
CA ILE A 144 42.83 -17.16 -16.66
C ILE A 144 43.87 -18.28 -16.79
N ALA A 145 43.46 -19.43 -17.33
CA ALA A 145 44.37 -20.51 -17.66
C ALA A 145 45.35 -20.02 -18.73
N SER A 146 46.62 -20.07 -18.41
CA SER A 146 47.73 -19.76 -19.32
C SER A 146 47.93 -20.93 -20.28
#